data_75fe316ec82089e62d0d6a828d194c46
#
_entry.id   75fe316ec82089e62d0d6a828d194c46
#
_cell.length_a   1.000
_cell.length_b   1.000
_cell.length_c   1.000
_cell.angle_alpha   90.00
_cell.angle_beta   90.00
_cell.angle_gamma   90.00
#
_symmetry.space_group_name_H-M   'P 1'
#
loop_
_entity.id
_entity.type
_entity.pdbx_description
1 polymer ?
#
loop_
_entity_poly.entity_id
_entity_poly.type
_entity_poly.pdbx_seq_one_letter_code
_entity_poly.pdbx_strand_id
1 'polypeptide(L)'
;MKFSTKLVFQLITLVFFAGNVLLLILIIISGTTQSYPINRYYWVEGDTSSIPNAADVTRWTFWGACGVTDDRTVCSESLAPAYPISPVDNFHTHDNVPRRFISERDAFYYLSRFAFCFFWIALAFIGISFILYILTWLSSVLLQVVFILMAFGCVFNVVAVILQTAVAAMAKSAFHGDNRHAKIGASLMGIAWASVVLSIWEFVTVAIWFTHDKLKQYYQGDSLTEKHHNNFFHRDTEALNVPEPLMSPDAYSPNPNPNMANDINTPIINPSGVTNAENIPGSTNLPIVREPITTPLPAVVPAEENGHKGINFFKIRRTHKPNPDDVSV
;
A
#
# COMPACT_ATOMS: atom_id res chain seq x y z
N MET A 1 1.40 20.92 23.19
CA MET A 1 0.96 21.88 22.16
C MET A 1 -0.37 22.50 22.59
N LYS A 2 -0.57 23.82 22.40
CA LYS A 2 -1.85 24.47 22.66
C LYS A 2 -2.91 23.87 21.70
N PHE A 3 -4.13 23.71 22.12
CA PHE A 3 -5.24 23.14 21.32
C PHE A 3 -5.37 23.78 19.94
N SER A 4 -5.24 25.10 19.87
CA SER A 4 -5.27 25.87 18.62
C SER A 4 -4.17 25.46 17.62
N THR A 5 -2.94 25.23 18.07
CA THR A 5 -1.82 24.83 17.18
C THR A 5 -2.04 23.44 16.59
N LYS A 6 -2.59 22.51 17.38
CA LYS A 6 -2.93 21.17 16.91
C LYS A 6 -4.00 21.22 15.80
N LEU A 7 -5.04 21.99 15.99
CA LEU A 7 -6.14 22.13 15.04
C LEU A 7 -5.68 22.75 13.71
N VAL A 8 -4.85 23.81 13.78
CA VAL A 8 -4.29 24.43 12.57
C VAL A 8 -3.44 23.42 11.77
N PHE A 9 -2.60 22.65 12.44
CA PHE A 9 -1.75 21.67 11.76
C PHE A 9 -2.58 20.55 11.11
N GLN A 10 -3.64 20.09 11.75
CA GLN A 10 -4.57 19.10 11.21
C GLN A 10 -5.30 19.64 9.97
N LEU A 11 -5.74 20.90 9.99
CA LEU A 11 -6.39 21.53 8.84
C LEU A 11 -5.43 21.68 7.64
N ILE A 12 -4.17 22.07 7.88
CA ILE A 12 -3.15 22.16 6.83
C ILE A 12 -2.92 20.79 6.20
N THR A 13 -2.78 19.74 7.01
CA THR A 13 -2.63 18.36 6.51
C THR A 13 -3.85 17.93 5.69
N LEU A 14 -5.06 18.28 6.11
CA LEU A 14 -6.28 17.98 5.37
C LEU A 14 -6.29 18.65 3.98
N VAL A 15 -5.84 19.90 3.89
CA VAL A 15 -5.73 20.62 2.61
C VAL A 15 -4.72 19.96 1.69
N PHE A 16 -3.59 19.47 2.21
CA PHE A 16 -2.62 18.73 1.43
C PHE A 16 -3.18 17.40 0.90
N PHE A 17 -3.90 16.64 1.74
CA PHE A 17 -4.61 15.44 1.28
C PHE A 17 -5.59 15.73 0.14
N ALA A 18 -6.41 16.78 0.30
CA ALA A 18 -7.34 17.18 -0.76
C ALA A 18 -6.60 17.58 -2.05
N GLY A 19 -5.50 18.31 -1.92
CA GLY A 19 -4.64 18.69 -3.03
C GLY A 19 -4.04 17.50 -3.75
N ASN A 20 -3.51 16.53 -3.00
CA ASN A 20 -2.89 15.33 -3.56
C ASN A 20 -3.92 14.44 -4.30
N VAL A 21 -5.09 14.23 -3.71
CA VAL A 21 -6.20 13.51 -4.35
C VAL A 21 -6.59 14.21 -5.66
N LEU A 22 -6.67 15.54 -5.66
CA LEU A 22 -6.95 16.33 -6.87
C LEU A 22 -5.87 16.11 -7.94
N LEU A 23 -4.57 16.16 -7.59
CA LEU A 23 -3.49 15.91 -8.54
C LEU A 23 -3.57 14.51 -9.15
N LEU A 24 -3.82 13.48 -8.34
CA LEU A 24 -3.98 12.11 -8.82
C LEU A 24 -5.19 11.96 -9.76
N ILE A 25 -6.30 12.61 -9.46
CA ILE A 25 -7.46 12.65 -10.36
C ILE A 25 -7.07 13.31 -11.68
N LEU A 26 -6.39 14.46 -11.67
CA LEU A 26 -5.95 15.16 -12.90
C LEU A 26 -5.01 14.28 -13.74
N ILE A 27 -4.12 13.52 -13.11
CA ILE A 27 -3.24 12.56 -13.79
C ILE A 27 -4.07 11.49 -14.52
N ILE A 28 -5.03 10.89 -13.83
CA ILE A 28 -5.83 9.78 -14.35
C ILE A 28 -6.76 10.23 -15.47
N ILE A 29 -7.38 11.42 -15.36
CA ILE A 29 -8.28 11.94 -16.38
C ILE A 29 -7.56 12.63 -17.55
N SER A 30 -6.21 12.69 -17.53
CA SER A 30 -5.44 13.29 -18.61
C SER A 30 -5.73 12.62 -19.95
N GLY A 31 -6.25 13.36 -20.91
CA GLY A 31 -6.63 12.87 -22.24
C GLY A 31 -8.06 12.38 -22.37
N THR A 32 -8.90 12.43 -21.33
CA THR A 32 -10.32 12.05 -21.43
C THR A 32 -11.18 13.10 -22.14
N THR A 33 -10.77 14.35 -22.10
CA THR A 33 -11.54 15.46 -22.66
C THR A 33 -10.66 16.40 -23.47
N GLN A 34 -11.28 17.10 -24.42
CA GLN A 34 -10.65 18.13 -25.25
C GLN A 34 -10.76 19.53 -24.61
N SER A 35 -11.32 19.63 -23.40
CA SER A 35 -11.51 20.88 -22.69
C SER A 35 -10.24 21.32 -21.96
N TYR A 36 -10.00 22.64 -21.93
CA TYR A 36 -8.93 23.24 -21.12
C TYR A 36 -9.20 23.02 -19.61
N PRO A 37 -8.20 22.68 -18.78
CA PRO A 37 -6.76 22.51 -19.07
C PRO A 37 -6.35 21.09 -19.48
N ILE A 38 -7.25 20.10 -19.44
CA ILE A 38 -6.95 18.67 -19.60
C ILE A 38 -6.39 18.35 -20.98
N ASN A 39 -6.81 19.06 -22.00
CA ASN A 39 -6.34 18.90 -23.40
C ASN A 39 -4.85 19.29 -23.62
N ARG A 40 -4.17 19.81 -22.59
CA ARG A 40 -2.72 20.11 -22.60
C ARG A 40 -1.89 19.08 -21.82
N TYR A 41 -2.55 18.12 -21.17
CA TYR A 41 -1.89 17.11 -20.36
C TYR A 41 -1.60 15.89 -21.19
N TYR A 42 -0.31 15.65 -21.44
CA TYR A 42 0.19 14.46 -22.15
C TYR A 42 1.51 14.00 -21.50
N TRP A 43 1.86 12.73 -21.70
CA TRP A 43 3.10 12.16 -21.18
C TRP A 43 4.29 12.38 -22.11
N VAL A 44 4.07 12.09 -23.40
CA VAL A 44 5.09 12.19 -24.46
C VAL A 44 4.41 12.75 -25.69
N GLU A 45 5.12 13.62 -26.40
CA GLU A 45 4.80 14.07 -27.75
C GLU A 45 5.96 13.66 -28.67
N GLY A 46 5.65 13.13 -29.83
CA GLY A 46 6.63 12.70 -30.82
C GLY A 46 6.20 13.02 -32.23
N ASP A 47 7.20 13.25 -33.10
CA ASP A 47 7.01 13.37 -34.56
C ASP A 47 6.72 11.99 -35.15
N THR A 48 5.49 11.84 -35.65
CA THR A 48 4.97 10.63 -36.24
C THR A 48 4.56 10.81 -37.70
N SER A 49 4.94 11.92 -38.33
CA SER A 49 4.53 12.30 -39.69
C SER A 49 4.85 11.27 -40.75
N SER A 50 5.88 10.47 -40.57
CA SER A 50 6.29 9.41 -41.52
C SER A 50 5.71 8.04 -41.19
N ILE A 51 4.97 7.89 -40.06
CA ILE A 51 4.37 6.61 -39.65
C ILE A 51 2.99 6.51 -40.29
N PRO A 52 2.68 5.43 -41.01
CA PRO A 52 1.35 5.22 -41.58
C PRO A 52 0.26 5.20 -40.49
N ASN A 53 -0.89 5.77 -40.79
CA ASN A 53 -2.06 5.88 -39.91
C ASN A 53 -1.84 6.74 -38.64
N ALA A 54 -0.73 7.46 -38.54
CA ALA A 54 -0.47 8.40 -37.44
C ALA A 54 -0.72 9.87 -37.89
N ALA A 55 -0.98 10.74 -36.92
CA ALA A 55 -0.95 12.19 -37.18
C ALA A 55 0.50 12.67 -37.36
N ASP A 56 0.70 13.90 -37.90
CA ASP A 56 2.06 14.46 -38.03
C ASP A 56 2.78 14.52 -36.69
N VAL A 57 2.08 14.94 -35.65
CA VAL A 57 2.57 14.94 -34.26
C VAL A 57 1.56 14.23 -33.40
N THR A 58 2.04 13.24 -32.62
CA THR A 58 1.20 12.46 -31.72
C THR A 58 1.58 12.74 -30.26
N ARG A 59 0.55 12.94 -29.43
CA ARG A 59 0.61 13.03 -27.97
C ARG A 59 0.03 11.77 -27.32
N TRP A 60 0.80 11.14 -26.47
CA TRP A 60 0.33 9.97 -25.68
C TRP A 60 -0.19 10.41 -24.33
N THR A 61 -1.41 10.00 -24.05
CA THR A 61 -2.10 10.16 -22.77
C THR A 61 -2.43 8.78 -22.18
N PHE A 62 -3.06 8.72 -21.03
CA PHE A 62 -3.54 7.44 -20.51
C PHE A 62 -4.76 6.88 -21.24
N TRP A 63 -5.39 7.66 -22.10
CA TRP A 63 -6.64 7.30 -22.77
C TRP A 63 -6.51 7.15 -24.30
N GLY A 64 -5.39 7.58 -24.86
CA GLY A 64 -5.18 7.46 -26.29
C GLY A 64 -3.86 8.06 -26.78
N ALA A 65 -3.53 7.73 -28.03
CA ALA A 65 -2.56 8.44 -28.86
C ALA A 65 -3.33 9.43 -29.73
N CYS A 66 -3.12 10.71 -29.51
CA CYS A 66 -3.95 11.78 -30.05
C CYS A 66 -3.13 12.70 -30.93
N GLY A 67 -3.69 13.18 -32.04
CA GLY A 67 -3.05 14.19 -32.88
C GLY A 67 -2.97 15.55 -32.19
N VAL A 68 -2.16 16.45 -32.76
CA VAL A 68 -2.00 17.83 -32.29
C VAL A 68 -2.54 18.78 -33.34
N THR A 69 -3.49 19.63 -32.97
CA THR A 69 -4.02 20.73 -33.79
C THR A 69 -4.01 21.99 -32.93
N ASP A 70 -3.38 23.06 -33.41
CA ASP A 70 -3.28 24.36 -32.71
C ASP A 70 -2.79 24.22 -31.24
N ASP A 71 -1.75 23.42 -31.04
CA ASP A 71 -1.15 23.08 -29.73
C ASP A 71 -2.14 22.42 -28.75
N ARG A 72 -3.26 21.91 -29.25
CA ARG A 72 -4.26 21.13 -28.48
C ARG A 72 -4.19 19.67 -28.84
N THR A 73 -4.38 18.82 -27.83
CA THR A 73 -4.49 17.37 -28.04
C THR A 73 -5.89 17.05 -28.53
N VAL A 74 -6.00 16.50 -29.72
CA VAL A 74 -7.27 16.09 -30.35
C VAL A 74 -7.26 14.58 -30.53
N CYS A 75 -8.11 13.90 -29.80
CA CYS A 75 -8.29 12.47 -29.91
C CYS A 75 -9.52 12.20 -30.80
N SER A 76 -9.30 11.57 -31.96
CA SER A 76 -10.36 11.29 -32.95
C SER A 76 -10.95 9.89 -32.80
N GLU A 77 -10.28 8.98 -32.09
CA GLU A 77 -10.69 7.58 -31.95
C GLU A 77 -11.25 7.26 -30.55
N SER A 78 -11.80 6.06 -30.40
CA SER A 78 -12.37 5.59 -29.15
C SER A 78 -11.32 5.60 -28.05
N LEU A 79 -11.59 6.34 -26.98
CA LEU A 79 -10.75 6.39 -25.79
C LEU A 79 -10.74 5.02 -25.11
N ALA A 80 -9.54 4.50 -24.83
CA ALA A 80 -9.35 3.25 -24.10
C ALA A 80 -8.47 3.48 -22.87
N PRO A 81 -8.87 3.00 -21.67
CA PRO A 81 -8.07 3.17 -20.47
C PRO A 81 -6.76 2.38 -20.56
N ALA A 82 -5.74 2.87 -19.89
CA ALA A 82 -4.39 2.29 -19.90
C ALA A 82 -3.80 2.17 -21.31
N TYR A 83 -3.99 3.21 -22.12
CA TYR A 83 -3.48 3.21 -23.49
C TYR A 83 -1.95 3.18 -23.50
N PRO A 84 -1.31 2.22 -24.21
CA PRO A 84 0.12 2.04 -24.14
C PRO A 84 0.88 3.11 -24.94
N ILE A 85 2.08 3.48 -24.46
CA ILE A 85 3.01 4.31 -25.23
C ILE A 85 3.80 3.39 -26.16
N SER A 86 3.15 2.87 -27.20
CA SER A 86 3.73 1.93 -28.15
C SER A 86 3.23 2.23 -29.56
N PRO A 87 4.00 2.96 -30.39
CA PRO A 87 3.58 3.28 -31.76
C PRO A 87 3.23 2.04 -32.59
N VAL A 88 3.93 0.91 -32.39
CA VAL A 88 3.66 -0.35 -33.09
C VAL A 88 2.22 -0.83 -32.83
N ASP A 89 1.80 -0.81 -31.57
CA ASP A 89 0.47 -1.25 -31.17
C ASP A 89 -0.60 -0.21 -31.47
N ASN A 90 -0.26 1.08 -31.41
CA ASN A 90 -1.21 2.17 -31.61
C ASN A 90 -1.58 2.34 -33.09
N PHE A 91 -0.62 2.18 -34.01
CA PHE A 91 -0.82 2.42 -35.45
C PHE A 91 -0.86 1.13 -36.27
N HIS A 92 -0.72 -0.04 -35.62
CA HIS A 92 -0.74 -1.37 -36.25
C HIS A 92 0.23 -1.50 -37.43
N THR A 93 1.41 -0.88 -37.33
CA THR A 93 2.44 -0.89 -38.37
C THR A 93 3.83 -1.00 -37.76
N HIS A 94 4.75 -1.55 -38.55
CA HIS A 94 6.20 -1.53 -38.25
C HIS A 94 6.95 -0.54 -39.17
N ASP A 95 6.26 0.00 -40.18
CA ASP A 95 6.86 0.85 -41.20
C ASP A 95 7.17 2.21 -40.61
N ASN A 96 8.41 2.65 -40.78
CA ASN A 96 8.92 3.92 -40.28
C ASN A 96 8.77 4.14 -38.77
N VAL A 97 8.53 3.10 -37.97
CA VAL A 97 8.55 3.17 -36.51
C VAL A 97 10.00 3.07 -36.03
N PRO A 98 10.46 3.96 -35.10
CA PRO A 98 11.82 3.87 -34.57
C PRO A 98 12.15 2.48 -34.03
N ARG A 99 13.33 1.94 -34.42
CA ARG A 99 13.72 0.54 -34.13
C ARG A 99 13.57 0.14 -32.68
N ARG A 100 13.80 1.08 -31.76
CA ARG A 100 13.72 0.82 -30.34
C ARG A 100 12.32 0.49 -29.86
N PHE A 101 11.27 1.07 -30.46
CA PHE A 101 9.87 0.68 -30.15
C PHE A 101 9.53 -0.74 -30.62
N ILE A 102 10.24 -1.22 -31.64
CA ILE A 102 10.06 -2.58 -32.16
C ILE A 102 10.83 -3.58 -31.28
N SER A 103 12.09 -3.27 -30.95
CA SER A 103 12.95 -4.18 -30.17
C SER A 103 12.59 -4.28 -28.69
N GLU A 104 12.09 -3.20 -28.09
CA GLU A 104 11.71 -3.10 -26.66
C GLU A 104 10.18 -2.96 -26.51
N ARG A 105 9.38 -3.41 -27.50
CA ARG A 105 7.92 -3.25 -27.55
C ARG A 105 7.23 -3.65 -26.25
N ASP A 106 7.59 -4.79 -25.68
CA ASP A 106 6.98 -5.30 -24.46
C ASP A 106 7.21 -4.37 -23.26
N ALA A 107 8.41 -3.77 -23.17
CA ALA A 107 8.70 -2.80 -22.10
C ALA A 107 7.80 -1.56 -22.23
N PHE A 108 7.69 -0.95 -23.40
CA PHE A 108 6.83 0.19 -23.64
C PHE A 108 5.35 -0.12 -23.35
N TYR A 109 4.90 -1.28 -23.82
CA TYR A 109 3.51 -1.73 -23.68
C TYR A 109 3.12 -1.97 -22.22
N TYR A 110 3.93 -2.74 -21.48
CA TYR A 110 3.58 -3.12 -20.11
C TYR A 110 3.86 -2.03 -19.09
N LEU A 111 5.00 -1.30 -19.18
CA LEU A 111 5.33 -0.28 -18.19
C LEU A 111 4.27 0.84 -18.13
N SER A 112 3.81 1.31 -19.30
CA SER A 112 2.79 2.36 -19.36
C SER A 112 1.44 1.90 -18.77
N ARG A 113 1.06 0.66 -19.02
CA ARG A 113 -0.18 0.07 -18.49
C ARG A 113 -0.11 -0.17 -16.98
N PHE A 114 1.01 -0.72 -16.49
CA PHE A 114 1.20 -0.90 -15.05
C PHE A 114 1.24 0.44 -14.31
N ALA A 115 1.88 1.46 -14.88
CA ALA A 115 1.88 2.79 -14.30
C ALA A 115 0.44 3.31 -14.09
N PHE A 116 -0.42 3.18 -15.08
CA PHE A 116 -1.84 3.55 -14.97
C PHE A 116 -2.57 2.81 -13.86
N CYS A 117 -2.40 1.47 -13.78
CA CYS A 117 -3.00 0.67 -12.71
C CYS A 117 -2.52 1.11 -11.33
N PHE A 118 -1.21 1.40 -11.19
CA PHE A 118 -0.66 1.84 -9.90
C PHE A 118 -1.13 3.23 -9.50
N PHE A 119 -1.37 4.15 -10.45
CA PHE A 119 -2.02 5.43 -10.14
C PHE A 119 -3.43 5.25 -9.61
N TRP A 120 -4.21 4.30 -10.16
CA TRP A 120 -5.53 3.98 -9.63
C TRP A 120 -5.48 3.40 -8.22
N ILE A 121 -4.55 2.48 -7.97
CA ILE A 121 -4.34 1.90 -6.64
C ILE A 121 -3.91 2.99 -5.65
N ALA A 122 -2.97 3.86 -6.04
CA ALA A 122 -2.53 4.99 -5.21
C ALA A 122 -3.69 5.93 -4.89
N LEU A 123 -4.50 6.30 -5.89
CA LEU A 123 -5.69 7.14 -5.69
C LEU A 123 -6.68 6.50 -4.73
N ALA A 124 -6.92 5.19 -4.83
CA ALA A 124 -7.82 4.48 -3.94
C ALA A 124 -7.32 4.54 -2.48
N PHE A 125 -6.05 4.20 -2.23
CA PHE A 125 -5.49 4.21 -0.88
C PHE A 125 -5.41 5.62 -0.29
N ILE A 126 -4.92 6.61 -1.05
CA ILE A 126 -4.80 8.00 -0.61
C ILE A 126 -6.19 8.63 -0.44
N GLY A 127 -7.13 8.35 -1.36
CA GLY A 127 -8.50 8.85 -1.28
C GLY A 127 -9.27 8.31 -0.07
N ILE A 128 -9.17 7.01 0.21
CA ILE A 128 -9.75 6.41 1.41
C ILE A 128 -9.07 6.99 2.67
N SER A 129 -7.74 7.15 2.66
CA SER A 129 -7.00 7.78 3.76
C SER A 129 -7.47 9.21 4.02
N PHE A 130 -7.74 9.99 2.99
CA PHE A 130 -8.28 11.35 3.09
C PHE A 130 -9.64 11.36 3.80
N ILE A 131 -10.57 10.48 3.41
CA ILE A 131 -11.90 10.38 4.03
C ILE A 131 -11.77 9.95 5.50
N LEU A 132 -10.97 8.92 5.77
CA LEU A 132 -10.78 8.42 7.13
C LEU A 132 -10.03 9.43 8.01
N TYR A 133 -9.12 10.24 7.43
CA TYR A 133 -8.39 11.26 8.18
C TYR A 133 -9.32 12.30 8.81
N ILE A 134 -10.41 12.66 8.14
CA ILE A 134 -11.45 13.54 8.71
C ILE A 134 -12.06 12.92 9.98
N LEU A 135 -12.22 11.60 10.00
CA LEU A 135 -12.80 10.85 11.12
C LEU A 135 -11.79 10.55 12.25
N THR A 136 -10.49 10.76 12.05
CA THR A 136 -9.47 10.51 13.09
C THR A 136 -9.65 11.38 14.34
N TRP A 137 -10.45 12.45 14.24
CA TRP A 137 -10.80 13.27 15.39
C TRP A 137 -11.68 12.53 16.41
N LEU A 138 -12.36 11.47 15.96
CA LEU A 138 -13.28 10.68 16.77
C LEU A 138 -12.62 9.46 17.42
N SER A 139 -11.56 8.91 16.81
CA SER A 139 -10.95 7.67 17.29
C SER A 139 -9.46 7.52 16.89
N SER A 140 -8.63 7.17 17.88
CA SER A 140 -7.21 6.87 17.67
C SER A 140 -6.95 5.62 16.81
N VAL A 141 -7.91 4.68 16.77
CA VAL A 141 -7.80 3.47 15.95
C VAL A 141 -7.82 3.84 14.46
N LEU A 142 -8.62 4.84 14.07
CA LEU A 142 -8.67 5.32 12.69
C LEU A 142 -7.33 5.90 12.24
N LEU A 143 -6.58 6.55 13.11
CA LEU A 143 -5.25 7.06 12.80
C LEU A 143 -4.28 5.93 12.41
N GLN A 144 -4.36 4.78 13.08
CA GLN A 144 -3.55 3.60 12.74
C GLN A 144 -3.91 3.05 11.35
N VAL A 145 -5.20 2.98 11.03
CA VAL A 145 -5.68 2.54 9.70
C VAL A 145 -5.20 3.52 8.62
N VAL A 146 -5.36 4.83 8.84
CA VAL A 146 -4.87 5.87 7.92
C VAL A 146 -3.37 5.76 7.69
N PHE A 147 -2.58 5.51 8.74
CA PHE A 147 -1.13 5.34 8.61
C PHE A 147 -0.77 4.18 7.68
N ILE A 148 -1.41 3.02 7.84
CA ILE A 148 -1.17 1.83 7.00
C ILE A 148 -1.59 2.11 5.55
N LEU A 149 -2.78 2.63 5.33
CA LEU A 149 -3.29 2.93 3.99
C LEU A 149 -2.41 3.97 3.29
N MET A 150 -1.98 5.00 4.01
CA MET A 150 -1.10 6.04 3.47
C MET A 150 0.29 5.50 3.09
N ALA A 151 0.82 4.55 3.86
CA ALA A 151 2.08 3.86 3.51
C ALA A 151 1.96 3.14 2.16
N PHE A 152 0.89 2.35 1.95
CA PHE A 152 0.63 1.70 0.67
C PHE A 152 0.39 2.72 -0.45
N GLY A 153 -0.45 3.73 -0.22
CA GLY A 153 -0.73 4.78 -1.19
C GLY A 153 0.54 5.51 -1.66
N CYS A 154 1.42 5.87 -0.73
CA CYS A 154 2.70 6.51 -1.02
C CYS A 154 3.60 5.60 -1.87
N VAL A 155 3.76 4.32 -1.51
CA VAL A 155 4.58 3.35 -2.27
C VAL A 155 4.06 3.20 -3.69
N PHE A 156 2.75 2.97 -3.88
CA PHE A 156 2.17 2.81 -5.21
C PHE A 156 2.28 4.08 -6.05
N ASN A 157 2.11 5.27 -5.45
CA ASN A 157 2.27 6.54 -6.16
C ASN A 157 3.71 6.74 -6.65
N VAL A 158 4.71 6.51 -5.77
CA VAL A 158 6.13 6.61 -6.12
C VAL A 158 6.47 5.66 -7.26
N VAL A 159 6.07 4.39 -7.16
CA VAL A 159 6.32 3.39 -8.20
C VAL A 159 5.65 3.77 -9.51
N ALA A 160 4.39 4.23 -9.48
CA ALA A 160 3.66 4.66 -10.67
C ALA A 160 4.39 5.81 -11.40
N VAL A 161 4.84 6.82 -10.67
CA VAL A 161 5.55 7.98 -11.24
C VAL A 161 6.92 7.58 -11.80
N ILE A 162 7.65 6.69 -11.12
CA ILE A 162 8.94 6.18 -11.61
C ILE A 162 8.73 5.40 -12.92
N LEU A 163 7.77 4.48 -12.98
CA LEU A 163 7.47 3.71 -14.19
C LEU A 163 7.08 4.63 -15.35
N GLN A 164 6.20 5.59 -15.10
CA GLN A 164 5.75 6.52 -16.12
C GLN A 164 6.87 7.45 -16.60
N THR A 165 7.75 7.89 -15.69
CA THR A 165 8.94 8.69 -16.04
C THR A 165 9.90 7.86 -16.90
N ALA A 166 10.12 6.59 -16.53
CA ALA A 166 11.00 5.69 -17.28
C ALA A 166 10.49 5.48 -18.71
N VAL A 167 9.21 5.13 -18.89
CA VAL A 167 8.66 4.90 -20.21
C VAL A 167 8.63 6.17 -21.07
N ALA A 168 8.34 7.33 -20.47
CA ALA A 168 8.38 8.61 -21.17
C ALA A 168 9.80 8.99 -21.62
N ALA A 169 10.81 8.74 -20.77
CA ALA A 169 12.21 8.98 -21.09
C ALA A 169 12.72 8.02 -22.19
N MET A 170 12.33 6.75 -22.10
CA MET A 170 12.64 5.74 -23.13
C MET A 170 12.01 6.12 -24.46
N ALA A 171 10.73 6.55 -24.48
CA ALA A 171 10.04 6.98 -25.69
C ALA A 171 10.72 8.20 -26.35
N LYS A 172 11.04 9.23 -25.56
CA LYS A 172 11.80 10.38 -26.03
C LYS A 172 13.14 9.96 -26.64
N SER A 173 13.89 9.07 -25.96
CA SER A 173 15.18 8.58 -26.45
C SER A 173 15.04 7.75 -27.74
N ALA A 174 13.95 6.98 -27.89
CA ALA A 174 13.69 6.19 -29.09
C ALA A 174 13.45 7.08 -30.32
N PHE A 175 12.67 8.14 -30.20
CA PHE A 175 12.46 9.12 -31.27
C PHE A 175 13.75 9.88 -31.63
N HIS A 176 14.51 10.34 -30.64
CA HIS A 176 15.78 11.04 -30.87
C HIS A 176 16.83 10.14 -31.52
N GLY A 177 16.85 8.83 -31.20
CA GLY A 177 17.74 7.87 -31.83
C GLY A 177 17.50 7.69 -33.34
N ASP A 178 16.32 8.07 -33.82
CA ASP A 178 15.90 8.05 -35.21
C ASP A 178 15.84 9.45 -35.84
N ASN A 179 16.53 10.43 -35.22
CA ASN A 179 16.57 11.84 -35.61
C ASN A 179 15.18 12.53 -35.70
N ARG A 180 14.22 12.06 -34.91
CA ARG A 180 12.88 12.66 -34.81
C ARG A 180 12.73 13.51 -33.58
N HIS A 181 11.91 14.55 -33.69
CA HIS A 181 11.67 15.41 -32.54
C HIS A 181 10.70 14.74 -31.54
N ALA A 182 11.03 14.82 -30.25
CA ALA A 182 10.15 14.38 -29.20
C ALA A 182 10.37 15.17 -27.91
N LYS A 183 9.29 15.40 -27.16
CA LYS A 183 9.33 16.06 -25.86
C LYS A 183 8.45 15.35 -24.84
N ILE A 184 8.88 15.45 -23.57
CA ILE A 184 8.07 14.97 -22.43
C ILE A 184 7.11 16.09 -22.04
N GLY A 185 5.87 15.75 -21.70
CA GLY A 185 4.85 16.67 -21.23
C GLY A 185 5.20 17.24 -19.85
N ALA A 186 5.82 18.40 -19.83
CA ALA A 186 6.33 19.01 -18.60
C ALA A 186 5.23 19.25 -17.55
N SER A 187 4.03 19.65 -17.98
CA SER A 187 2.91 19.93 -17.08
C SER A 187 2.45 18.67 -16.35
N LEU A 188 2.18 17.58 -17.08
CA LEU A 188 1.69 16.36 -16.48
C LEU A 188 2.78 15.66 -15.65
N MET A 189 4.02 15.67 -16.13
CA MET A 189 5.17 15.16 -15.39
C MET A 189 5.40 15.94 -14.09
N GLY A 190 5.27 17.28 -14.13
CA GLY A 190 5.35 18.12 -12.95
C GLY A 190 4.26 17.82 -11.92
N ILE A 191 3.01 17.65 -12.37
CA ILE A 191 1.88 17.26 -11.51
C ILE A 191 2.16 15.89 -10.86
N ALA A 192 2.69 14.92 -11.61
CA ALA A 192 3.02 13.60 -11.10
C ALA A 192 4.10 13.63 -10.01
N TRP A 193 5.20 14.35 -10.23
CA TRP A 193 6.23 14.49 -9.21
C TRP A 193 5.78 15.32 -8.00
N ALA A 194 4.92 16.34 -8.21
CA ALA A 194 4.30 17.09 -7.12
C ALA A 194 3.44 16.18 -6.23
N SER A 195 2.68 15.24 -6.83
CA SER A 195 1.90 14.27 -6.06
C SER A 195 2.78 13.34 -5.22
N VAL A 196 3.96 12.97 -5.69
CA VAL A 196 4.95 12.18 -4.91
C VAL A 196 5.43 12.97 -3.69
N VAL A 197 5.81 14.23 -3.89
CA VAL A 197 6.27 15.09 -2.78
C VAL A 197 5.17 15.24 -1.72
N LEU A 198 3.93 15.47 -2.15
CA LEU A 198 2.79 15.56 -1.24
C LEU A 198 2.53 14.24 -0.51
N SER A 199 2.56 13.10 -1.22
CA SER A 199 2.37 11.77 -0.60
C SER A 199 3.41 11.47 0.48
N ILE A 200 4.68 11.82 0.23
CA ILE A 200 5.75 11.66 1.22
C ILE A 200 5.52 12.57 2.42
N TRP A 201 5.16 13.84 2.18
CA TRP A 201 4.85 14.79 3.24
C TRP A 201 3.69 14.33 4.12
N GLU A 202 2.60 13.87 3.50
CA GLU A 202 1.41 13.33 4.18
C GLU A 202 1.77 12.11 5.01
N PHE A 203 2.52 11.17 4.43
CA PHE A 203 2.98 9.97 5.14
C PHE A 203 3.82 10.32 6.38
N VAL A 204 4.79 11.21 6.23
CA VAL A 204 5.65 11.66 7.36
C VAL A 204 4.80 12.34 8.44
N THR A 205 3.87 13.20 8.04
CA THR A 205 2.99 13.90 8.98
C THR A 205 2.12 12.92 9.76
N VAL A 206 1.49 11.97 9.09
CA VAL A 206 0.66 10.93 9.74
C VAL A 206 1.51 10.04 10.64
N ALA A 207 2.73 9.68 10.22
CA ALA A 207 3.67 8.90 11.02
C ALA A 207 4.06 9.61 12.33
N ILE A 208 4.34 10.92 12.29
CA ILE A 208 4.62 11.71 13.48
C ILE A 208 3.42 11.71 14.44
N TRP A 209 2.21 11.92 13.92
CA TRP A 209 0.99 11.89 14.74
C TRP A 209 0.74 10.52 15.37
N PHE A 210 0.90 9.47 14.59
CA PHE A 210 0.75 8.09 15.05
C PHE A 210 1.75 7.76 16.18
N THR A 211 3.02 8.08 15.98
CA THR A 211 4.07 7.84 16.98
C THR A 211 3.79 8.62 18.25
N HIS A 212 3.41 9.90 18.15
CA HIS A 212 3.08 10.71 19.30
C HIS A 212 1.85 10.19 20.08
N ASP A 213 0.85 9.65 19.38
CA ASP A 213 -0.35 9.07 20.01
C ASP A 213 0.01 7.77 20.74
N LYS A 214 0.83 6.90 20.16
CA LYS A 214 1.33 5.68 20.80
C LYS A 214 2.19 5.97 22.04
N LEU A 215 3.09 6.96 21.98
CA LEU A 215 3.86 7.37 23.14
C LEU A 215 2.97 7.83 24.29
N LYS A 216 1.93 8.62 24.00
CA LYS A 216 0.98 9.06 25.05
C LYS A 216 0.28 7.88 25.71
N GLN A 217 -0.20 6.92 24.93
CA GLN A 217 -0.84 5.71 25.45
C GLN A 217 0.10 4.92 26.37
N TYR A 218 1.37 4.78 25.99
CA TYR A 218 2.37 4.10 26.77
C TYR A 218 2.60 4.78 28.14
N TYR A 219 2.87 6.10 28.14
CA TYR A 219 3.10 6.85 29.39
C TYR A 219 1.86 6.94 30.28
N GLN A 220 0.66 6.96 29.73
CA GLN A 220 -0.57 6.92 30.51
C GLN A 220 -0.81 5.55 31.16
N GLY A 221 -0.46 4.46 30.46
CA GLY A 221 -0.51 3.11 31.00
C GLY A 221 0.38 2.94 32.23
N ASP A 222 1.64 3.38 32.15
CA ASP A 222 2.59 3.31 33.25
C ASP A 222 2.12 4.11 34.49
N SER A 223 1.58 5.32 34.27
CA SER A 223 1.10 6.16 35.37
C SER A 223 -0.13 5.59 36.09
N LEU A 224 -0.97 4.83 35.40
CA LEU A 224 -2.12 4.15 36.01
C LEU A 224 -1.69 2.93 36.82
N THR A 225 -0.69 2.21 36.36
CA THR A 225 -0.11 1.05 37.07
C THR A 225 0.55 1.50 38.36
N GLU A 226 1.32 2.61 38.33
CA GLU A 226 1.98 3.20 39.50
C GLU A 226 0.96 3.73 40.52
N LYS A 227 -0.13 4.38 40.07
CA LYS A 227 -1.19 4.84 40.99
C LYS A 227 -1.91 3.68 41.63
N HIS A 228 -2.14 2.57 40.91
CA HIS A 228 -2.79 1.39 41.50
C HIS A 228 -1.90 0.71 42.54
N HIS A 229 -0.60 0.68 42.31
CA HIS A 229 0.39 0.13 43.23
C HIS A 229 0.48 1.00 44.51
N ASN A 230 0.55 2.31 44.37
CA ASN A 230 0.61 3.24 45.50
C ASN A 230 -0.68 3.25 46.33
N ASN A 231 -1.86 3.12 45.73
CA ASN A 231 -3.12 3.02 46.44
C ASN A 231 -3.27 1.70 47.21
N PHE A 232 -2.66 0.60 46.71
CA PHE A 232 -2.65 -0.66 47.44
C PHE A 232 -1.82 -0.57 48.71
N PHE A 233 -0.60 -0.02 48.66
CA PHE A 233 0.24 0.18 49.85
C PHE A 233 -0.34 1.20 50.84
N HIS A 234 -1.04 2.24 50.39
CA HIS A 234 -1.68 3.20 51.28
C HIS A 234 -2.87 2.59 52.06
N ARG A 235 -3.58 1.65 51.46
CA ARG A 235 -4.71 0.96 52.10
C ARG A 235 -4.27 0.04 53.22
N ASP A 236 -3.08 -0.61 53.06
CA ASP A 236 -2.54 -1.51 54.08
C ASP A 236 -1.93 -0.72 55.28
N THR A 237 -1.47 0.50 55.05
CA THR A 237 -0.96 1.38 56.14
C THR A 237 -2.08 2.07 56.92
N GLU A 238 -3.21 2.37 56.33
CA GLU A 238 -4.40 2.87 57.09
C GLU A 238 -5.07 1.78 57.91
N ALA A 239 -5.03 0.51 57.48
CA ALA A 239 -5.57 -0.62 58.22
C ALA A 239 -4.74 -0.96 59.48
N LEU A 240 -3.46 -0.52 59.56
CA LEU A 240 -2.62 -0.74 60.74
C LEU A 240 -2.74 0.37 61.79
N ASN A 241 -3.46 1.46 61.54
CA ASN A 241 -3.72 2.55 62.50
C ASN A 241 -5.15 2.43 63.07
N VAL A 242 -5.55 1.25 63.52
CA VAL A 242 -6.72 1.12 64.42
C VAL A 242 -6.31 1.59 65.79
N PRO A 243 -6.96 2.60 66.37
CA PRO A 243 -6.67 3.04 67.75
C PRO A 243 -6.94 1.87 68.67
N GLU A 244 -5.93 1.53 69.54
CA GLU A 244 -6.12 0.58 70.62
C GLU A 244 -7.37 0.95 71.43
N PRO A 245 -8.29 0.01 71.72
CA PRO A 245 -9.42 0.29 72.61
C PRO A 245 -8.85 0.51 74.01
N LEU A 246 -9.15 1.70 74.56
CA LEU A 246 -8.93 2.06 75.95
C LEU A 246 -9.42 0.90 76.86
N MET A 247 -8.44 0.13 77.45
CA MET A 247 -8.76 -0.81 78.50
C MET A 247 -9.35 -0.10 79.69
N SER A 248 -10.59 -0.41 79.97
CA SER A 248 -11.20 -0.12 81.24
C SER A 248 -10.67 -1.13 82.29
N PRO A 249 -10.12 -0.68 83.41
CA PRO A 249 -9.65 -1.59 84.44
C PRO A 249 -10.80 -1.96 85.38
N ASP A 250 -11.47 -3.09 85.11
CA ASP A 250 -12.25 -3.80 86.13
C ASP A 250 -12.99 -5.00 85.53
N ALA A 251 -12.42 -6.19 85.69
CA ALA A 251 -13.11 -7.45 86.00
C ALA A 251 -12.15 -8.64 86.02
N TYR A 252 -11.66 -8.89 87.16
CA TYR A 252 -10.97 -10.11 87.55
C TYR A 252 -11.99 -11.24 87.65
N SER A 253 -11.85 -12.34 86.89
CA SER A 253 -12.45 -13.64 87.26
C SER A 253 -11.62 -14.77 86.59
N PRO A 254 -11.06 -15.68 87.39
CA PRO A 254 -10.31 -16.82 86.86
C PRO A 254 -11.25 -18.01 86.69
N ASN A 255 -11.31 -18.60 85.54
CA ASN A 255 -11.83 -19.96 85.41
C ASN A 255 -10.90 -20.80 84.49
N PRO A 256 -10.13 -21.76 85.03
CA PRO A 256 -9.28 -22.63 84.25
C PRO A 256 -10.12 -23.82 83.74
N ASN A 257 -10.35 -23.95 82.48
CA ASN A 257 -10.76 -25.22 81.89
C ASN A 257 -9.62 -25.77 80.99
N PRO A 258 -8.98 -26.85 81.45
CA PRO A 258 -7.93 -27.50 80.70
C PRO A 258 -8.52 -28.64 79.84
N ASN A 259 -8.80 -28.41 78.56
CA ASN A 259 -8.91 -29.46 77.52
C ASN A 259 -9.27 -28.83 76.19
N MET A 260 -8.28 -28.68 75.36
CA MET A 260 -8.27 -28.94 73.94
C MET A 260 -6.89 -28.60 73.34
N ALA A 261 -6.04 -29.57 73.44
CA ALA A 261 -4.84 -29.66 72.58
C ALA A 261 -5.30 -30.28 71.24
N ASN A 262 -4.56 -29.93 70.23
CA ASN A 262 -4.56 -30.48 68.88
C ASN A 262 -5.55 -29.84 67.91
N ASP A 263 -5.00 -28.93 67.07
CA ASP A 263 -4.81 -29.17 65.64
C ASP A 263 -4.05 -27.99 65.00
N ILE A 264 -2.74 -28.15 64.96
CA ILE A 264 -1.85 -27.33 64.14
C ILE A 264 -1.65 -28.12 62.84
N ASN A 265 -2.29 -27.69 61.77
CA ASN A 265 -1.85 -28.02 60.40
C ASN A 265 -2.32 -26.95 59.44
N THR A 266 -1.52 -25.93 59.32
CA THR A 266 -1.55 -25.02 58.16
C THR A 266 -0.31 -25.31 57.32
N PRO A 267 -0.48 -25.69 56.04
CA PRO A 267 0.68 -25.78 55.12
C PRO A 267 1.10 -24.41 54.63
N ILE A 268 2.39 -24.16 54.83
CA ILE A 268 3.12 -23.03 54.23
C ILE A 268 3.21 -23.25 52.71
N ILE A 269 2.65 -22.34 51.93
CA ILE A 269 2.84 -22.32 50.48
C ILE A 269 4.06 -21.47 50.16
N ASN A 270 5.10 -22.13 49.69
CA ASN A 270 6.29 -21.53 49.11
C ASN A 270 6.06 -21.23 47.63
N PRO A 271 6.42 -20.06 47.10
CA PRO A 271 6.34 -19.77 45.67
C PRO A 271 7.66 -20.05 44.97
N SER A 272 7.80 -21.21 44.36
CA SER A 272 8.83 -21.46 43.35
C SER A 272 8.51 -22.74 42.57
N GLY A 273 8.42 -22.67 41.25
CA GLY A 273 8.45 -23.89 40.43
C GLY A 273 7.52 -23.89 39.23
N VAL A 274 8.07 -23.43 38.16
CA VAL A 274 7.78 -23.83 36.76
C VAL A 274 7.66 -25.37 36.69
N THR A 275 6.63 -25.92 35.98
CA THR A 275 6.73 -26.85 34.84
C THR A 275 5.42 -27.63 34.59
N ASN A 276 5.12 -27.68 33.30
CA ASN A 276 4.55 -28.80 32.51
C ASN A 276 3.06 -29.21 32.65
N ALA A 277 2.46 -29.06 31.50
CA ALA A 277 1.39 -29.86 30.88
C ALA A 277 1.12 -31.22 31.47
N GLU A 278 -0.14 -31.53 31.71
CA GLU A 278 -0.76 -32.80 31.22
C GLU A 278 -2.23 -32.93 31.63
N ASN A 279 -3.02 -33.42 30.64
CA ASN A 279 -4.26 -34.17 30.76
C ASN A 279 -5.55 -33.50 31.24
N ILE A 280 -6.37 -33.16 30.25
CA ILE A 280 -7.83 -33.08 30.37
C ILE A 280 -8.41 -34.32 29.63
N PRO A 281 -9.14 -35.23 30.27
CA PRO A 281 -9.93 -36.28 29.60
C PRO A 281 -11.39 -35.82 29.49
N GLY A 282 -11.97 -35.97 28.29
CA GLY A 282 -13.42 -35.83 28.12
C GLY A 282 -13.84 -35.22 26.79
N SER A 283 -13.62 -35.93 25.69
CA SER A 283 -14.25 -35.61 24.40
C SER A 283 -15.14 -36.75 23.98
N THR A 284 -16.43 -36.52 23.98
CA THR A 284 -17.45 -37.36 23.43
C THR A 284 -17.35 -37.47 21.92
N ASN A 285 -17.24 -38.71 21.45
CA ASN A 285 -17.28 -39.11 20.05
C ASN A 285 -18.62 -38.82 19.40
N LEU A 286 -18.58 -38.12 18.23
CA LEU A 286 -19.64 -38.14 17.23
C LEU A 286 -19.09 -38.81 15.97
N PRO A 287 -19.83 -39.75 15.34
CA PRO A 287 -19.34 -40.51 14.19
C PRO A 287 -19.45 -39.69 12.90
N ILE A 288 -18.34 -39.63 12.17
CA ILE A 288 -18.30 -39.10 10.80
C ILE A 288 -18.83 -40.17 9.87
N VAL A 289 -20.00 -39.96 9.32
CA VAL A 289 -20.56 -40.72 8.21
C VAL A 289 -19.82 -40.29 6.93
N ARG A 290 -19.01 -41.22 6.39
CA ARG A 290 -18.47 -41.11 5.03
C ARG A 290 -19.48 -41.76 4.08
N GLU A 291 -20.11 -40.93 3.23
CA GLU A 291 -20.76 -41.45 2.02
C GLU A 291 -19.72 -41.57 0.89
N PRO A 292 -19.72 -42.69 0.15
CA PRO A 292 -18.87 -42.83 -1.04
C PRO A 292 -19.55 -42.19 -2.25
N ILE A 293 -18.96 -41.14 -2.76
CA ILE A 293 -19.36 -40.56 -4.06
C ILE A 293 -18.74 -41.42 -5.16
N THR A 294 -19.54 -42.27 -5.75
CA THR A 294 -19.25 -42.94 -7.03
C THR A 294 -19.61 -42.02 -8.17
N THR A 295 -18.60 -41.39 -8.78
CA THR A 295 -18.74 -40.79 -10.11
C THR A 295 -18.33 -41.77 -11.19
N PRO A 296 -19.12 -41.96 -12.26
CA PRO A 296 -18.75 -42.85 -13.36
C PRO A 296 -17.66 -42.22 -14.22
N LEU A 297 -16.69 -43.03 -14.64
CA LEU A 297 -15.66 -42.70 -15.62
C LEU A 297 -16.30 -42.30 -16.97
N PRO A 298 -15.91 -41.19 -17.57
CA PRO A 298 -16.14 -41.00 -18.99
C PRO A 298 -15.03 -41.69 -19.80
N ALA A 299 -15.46 -42.19 -20.96
CA ALA A 299 -14.73 -43.01 -21.92
C ALA A 299 -13.42 -42.39 -22.39
N VAL A 300 -12.43 -43.22 -22.59
CA VAL A 300 -11.13 -42.94 -23.16
C VAL A 300 -11.32 -42.54 -24.62
N VAL A 301 -10.99 -41.25 -24.92
CA VAL A 301 -10.78 -40.74 -26.29
C VAL A 301 -9.27 -40.69 -26.52
N PRO A 302 -8.72 -41.12 -27.67
CA PRO A 302 -7.30 -41.17 -27.94
C PRO A 302 -6.70 -39.77 -27.92
N ALA A 303 -5.55 -39.64 -27.25
CA ALA A 303 -4.80 -38.40 -27.13
C ALA A 303 -4.28 -37.95 -28.49
N GLU A 304 -4.75 -36.81 -28.95
CA GLU A 304 -4.09 -36.00 -29.97
C GLU A 304 -2.94 -35.25 -29.30
N GLU A 305 -1.75 -35.51 -29.78
CA GLU A 305 -0.47 -34.99 -29.29
C GLU A 305 -0.34 -33.50 -29.64
N ASN A 306 -0.93 -32.62 -28.83
CA ASN A 306 -0.71 -31.17 -28.90
C ASN A 306 0.31 -30.78 -27.85
N GLY A 307 1.57 -30.54 -28.33
CA GLY A 307 2.68 -30.08 -27.52
C GLY A 307 2.33 -28.84 -26.70
N HIS A 308 2.34 -29.01 -25.40
CA HIS A 308 2.29 -27.91 -24.43
C HIS A 308 3.55 -27.04 -24.64
N LYS A 309 3.40 -25.91 -25.37
CA LYS A 309 4.32 -24.79 -25.28
C LYS A 309 4.23 -24.18 -23.90
N GLY A 310 5.07 -24.65 -22.99
CA GLY A 310 5.31 -23.95 -21.71
C GLY A 310 5.76 -22.52 -21.98
N ILE A 311 5.17 -21.57 -21.29
CA ILE A 311 5.56 -20.16 -21.30
C ILE A 311 6.95 -20.06 -20.66
N ASN A 312 8.00 -20.01 -21.49
CA ASN A 312 9.36 -19.79 -21.03
C ASN A 312 9.57 -18.28 -20.74
N PHE A 313 9.38 -17.87 -19.50
CA PHE A 313 9.56 -16.49 -19.06
C PHE A 313 11.00 -15.99 -19.10
N PHE A 314 12.01 -16.87 -19.20
CA PHE A 314 13.42 -16.49 -19.26
C PHE A 314 14.16 -17.32 -20.31
N LYS A 315 14.14 -16.89 -21.57
CA LYS A 315 15.07 -17.37 -22.58
C LYS A 315 16.25 -16.40 -22.64
N ILE A 316 17.28 -16.66 -21.86
CA ILE A 316 18.59 -15.97 -21.99
C ILE A 316 19.15 -16.32 -23.36
N ARG A 317 19.08 -15.40 -24.31
CA ARG A 317 19.71 -15.50 -25.61
C ARG A 317 21.23 -15.31 -25.41
N ARG A 318 21.99 -16.42 -25.27
CA ARG A 318 23.43 -16.35 -25.41
C ARG A 318 23.74 -15.97 -26.85
N THR A 319 24.31 -14.78 -27.07
CA THR A 319 24.88 -14.37 -28.34
C THR A 319 26.06 -15.30 -28.63
N HIS A 320 25.92 -16.12 -29.65
CA HIS A 320 27.03 -16.92 -30.21
C HIS A 320 28.05 -15.91 -30.76
N LYS A 321 29.24 -15.88 -30.19
CA LYS A 321 30.40 -15.16 -30.73
C LYS A 321 30.81 -15.88 -32.04
N PRO A 322 30.91 -15.18 -33.18
CA PRO A 322 31.35 -15.83 -34.41
C PRO A 322 32.79 -16.33 -34.22
N ASN A 323 33.03 -17.56 -34.66
CA ASN A 323 34.34 -18.14 -34.65
C ASN A 323 35.18 -17.44 -35.74
N PRO A 324 36.45 -17.04 -35.51
CA PRO A 324 37.26 -16.32 -36.48
C PRO A 324 37.71 -17.17 -37.70
N ASP A 325 37.35 -18.45 -37.78
CA ASP A 325 37.85 -19.39 -38.82
C ASP A 325 36.89 -19.56 -40.02
N ASP A 326 35.74 -18.83 -40.09
CA ASP A 326 34.81 -18.92 -41.22
C ASP A 326 34.99 -17.81 -42.27
N VAL A 327 36.25 -17.40 -42.52
CA VAL A 327 36.59 -16.55 -43.67
C VAL A 327 37.59 -17.32 -44.57
N SER A 328 37.08 -18.16 -45.45
CA SER A 328 37.80 -18.59 -46.63
C SER A 328 36.87 -18.94 -47.80
N VAL A 329 37.13 -18.20 -48.89
CA VAL A 329 36.72 -18.31 -50.29
C VAL A 329 35.39 -17.65 -50.63
#